data_a863e79dbaaa85904f826cd087638e3a
#
_entry.id   a863e79dbaaa85904f826cd087638e3a
#
_cell.length_a   1.000
_cell.length_b   1.000
_cell.length_c   1.000
_cell.angle_alpha   90.00
_cell.angle_beta   90.00
_cell.angle_gamma   90.00
#
_symmetry.space_group_name_H-M   'P 1'
#
loop_
_entity.id
_entity.type
_entity.pdbx_description
1 polymer ?
#
loop_
_entity_poly.entity_id
_entity_poly.type
_entity_poly.pdbx_seq_one_letter_code
_entity_poly.pdbx_strand_id
1 'polypeptide(L)'
;MTLVLALRGAAAVGVLTTLVGGIPRIVQLGLAAVLGLWAALIANVTVPGDGWIVSAAHELVVGATLGVLAAMPLLAAGAAGRLVDVTLSARRGPYAGMFAILAGAVFVGIDGHVALITAIVESFRSTPAMATVQPHVLASLGALVPSAVALAIPWLVTAAVVQLAIGAGVRVAGRAGAHAPVAAAVPAALVMITATLVSTLAVAIAALVRGSLL
;
A
#
# COMPACT_ATOMS: atom_id res chain seq x y z
N MET A 1 4.98 32.06 -6.61
CA MET A 1 3.66 31.42 -6.47
C MET A 1 3.67 29.93 -6.85
N THR A 2 4.44 29.49 -7.81
CA THR A 2 4.63 28.06 -8.16
C THR A 2 5.02 27.18 -6.95
N LEU A 3 5.77 27.72 -6.00
CA LEU A 3 6.17 27.00 -4.78
C LEU A 3 4.99 26.59 -3.88
N VAL A 4 3.93 27.38 -3.81
CA VAL A 4 2.72 27.03 -3.03
C VAL A 4 2.01 25.85 -3.65
N LEU A 5 1.88 25.83 -4.98
CA LEU A 5 1.31 24.67 -5.71
C LEU A 5 2.19 23.42 -5.61
N ALA A 6 3.50 23.58 -5.57
CA ALA A 6 4.42 22.47 -5.38
C ALA A 6 4.20 21.73 -4.06
N LEU A 7 3.66 22.40 -3.02
CA LEU A 7 3.35 21.79 -1.72
C LEU A 7 2.33 20.66 -1.83
N ARG A 8 1.35 20.74 -2.74
CA ARG A 8 0.36 19.67 -2.96
C ARG A 8 1.05 18.37 -3.41
N GLY A 9 1.85 18.44 -4.45
CA GLY A 9 2.60 17.29 -4.94
C GLY A 9 3.63 16.79 -3.94
N ALA A 10 4.35 17.70 -3.28
CA ALA A 10 5.32 17.36 -2.25
C ALA A 10 4.68 16.67 -1.06
N ALA A 11 3.51 17.13 -0.59
CA ALA A 11 2.75 16.51 0.49
C ALA A 11 2.24 15.12 0.08
N ALA A 12 1.70 14.96 -1.15
CA ALA A 12 1.22 13.68 -1.64
C ALA A 12 2.34 12.62 -1.66
N VAL A 13 3.47 12.94 -2.27
CA VAL A 13 4.62 12.04 -2.35
C VAL A 13 5.27 11.82 -0.97
N GLY A 14 5.38 12.87 -0.17
CA GLY A 14 5.94 12.79 1.18
C GLY A 14 5.12 11.88 2.10
N VAL A 15 3.80 12.00 2.08
CA VAL A 15 2.89 11.15 2.87
C VAL A 15 2.94 9.71 2.35
N LEU A 16 2.82 9.48 1.04
CA LEU A 16 2.92 8.15 0.44
C LEU A 16 4.22 7.44 0.87
N THR A 17 5.37 8.08 0.67
CA THR A 17 6.67 7.48 0.96
C THR A 17 6.91 7.27 2.46
N THR A 18 6.34 8.13 3.30
CA THR A 18 6.40 7.98 4.78
C THR A 18 5.56 6.81 5.25
N LEU A 19 4.33 6.66 4.74
CA LEU A 19 3.41 5.58 5.10
C LEU A 19 3.90 4.20 4.61
N VAL A 20 4.43 4.15 3.41
CA VAL A 20 4.99 2.90 2.86
C VAL A 20 6.28 2.50 3.60
N GLY A 21 7.08 3.46 4.01
CA GLY A 21 8.33 3.24 4.75
C GLY A 21 9.46 2.66 3.90
N GLY A 22 10.59 2.39 4.53
CA GLY A 22 11.74 1.74 3.89
C GLY A 22 12.62 2.64 3.00
N ILE A 23 12.17 3.86 2.72
CA ILE A 23 12.93 4.82 1.89
C ILE A 23 13.70 5.79 2.79
N PRO A 24 14.99 6.04 2.56
CA PRO A 24 15.75 7.03 3.33
C PRO A 24 15.12 8.44 3.24
N ARG A 25 15.08 9.18 4.35
CA ARG A 25 14.42 10.49 4.44
C ARG A 25 14.92 11.49 3.39
N ILE A 26 16.21 11.46 3.07
CA ILE A 26 16.80 12.34 2.05
C ILE A 26 16.18 12.06 0.68
N VAL A 27 16.01 10.78 0.33
CA VAL A 27 15.38 10.36 -0.93
C VAL A 27 13.90 10.74 -0.95
N GLN A 28 13.18 10.56 0.17
CA GLN A 28 11.77 10.98 0.30
C GLN A 28 11.63 12.48 0.04
N LEU A 29 12.45 13.31 0.69
CA LEU A 29 12.42 14.76 0.53
C LEU A 29 12.78 15.17 -0.92
N GLY A 30 13.81 14.52 -1.51
CA GLY A 30 14.19 14.77 -2.89
C GLY A 30 13.07 14.43 -3.87
N LEU A 31 12.45 13.26 -3.75
CA LEU A 31 11.31 12.86 -4.58
C LEU A 31 10.13 13.80 -4.40
N ALA A 32 9.78 14.14 -3.16
CA ALA A 32 8.68 15.05 -2.86
C ALA A 32 8.91 16.43 -3.49
N ALA A 33 10.12 16.98 -3.36
CA ALA A 33 10.45 18.28 -3.93
C ALA A 33 10.41 18.27 -5.47
N VAL A 34 11.06 17.27 -6.10
CA VAL A 34 11.14 17.18 -7.57
C VAL A 34 9.76 16.94 -8.18
N LEU A 35 9.03 15.94 -7.68
CA LEU A 35 7.71 15.61 -8.23
C LEU A 35 6.66 16.68 -7.91
N GLY A 36 6.76 17.31 -6.73
CA GLY A 36 5.89 18.43 -6.36
C GLY A 36 6.10 19.64 -7.27
N LEU A 37 7.36 20.01 -7.50
CA LEU A 37 7.69 21.11 -8.40
C LEU A 37 7.28 20.82 -9.84
N TRP A 38 7.55 19.59 -10.31
CA TRP A 38 7.16 19.18 -11.67
C TRP A 38 5.66 19.19 -11.89
N ALA A 39 4.87 18.69 -10.94
CA ALA A 39 3.42 18.73 -10.99
C ALA A 39 2.88 20.18 -11.03
N ALA A 40 3.47 21.07 -10.24
CA ALA A 40 3.10 22.49 -10.22
C ALA A 40 3.42 23.20 -11.54
N LEU A 41 4.54 22.86 -12.19
CA LEU A 41 4.92 23.42 -13.49
C LEU A 41 3.96 22.96 -14.61
N ILE A 42 3.56 21.68 -14.60
CA ILE A 42 2.61 21.14 -15.60
C ILE A 42 1.20 21.71 -15.39
N ALA A 43 0.77 21.89 -14.14
CA ALA A 43 -0.56 22.38 -13.84
C ALA A 43 -0.83 23.80 -14.38
N ASN A 44 0.23 24.62 -14.48
CA ASN A 44 0.18 26.01 -15.03
C ASN A 44 -1.00 26.85 -14.50
N VAL A 45 -1.29 26.73 -13.19
CA VAL A 45 -2.39 27.42 -12.51
C VAL A 45 -1.84 28.63 -11.77
N THR A 46 -2.56 29.73 -11.80
CA THR A 46 -2.23 30.95 -11.03
C THR A 46 -2.95 30.94 -9.70
N VAL A 47 -2.22 31.16 -8.60
CA VAL A 47 -2.79 31.29 -7.24
C VAL A 47 -3.03 32.76 -6.94
N PRO A 48 -4.19 33.16 -6.38
CA PRO A 48 -4.41 34.52 -5.90
C PRO A 48 -3.35 34.95 -4.88
N GLY A 49 -2.90 36.20 -4.94
CA GLY A 49 -1.80 36.72 -4.12
C GLY A 49 -2.10 36.86 -2.63
N ASP A 50 -3.38 37.03 -2.30
CA ASP A 50 -3.83 37.28 -0.94
C ASP A 50 -4.03 35.96 -0.16
N GLY A 51 -3.48 35.89 1.07
CA GLY A 51 -3.65 34.70 1.93
C GLY A 51 -2.78 33.51 1.59
N TRP A 52 -1.54 33.71 1.14
CA TRP A 52 -0.63 32.63 0.75
C TRP A 52 -0.44 31.54 1.82
N ILE A 53 -0.51 31.88 3.13
CA ILE A 53 -0.39 30.92 4.23
C ILE A 53 -1.58 29.96 4.24
N VAL A 54 -2.80 30.49 4.07
CA VAL A 54 -4.03 29.68 4.02
C VAL A 54 -4.02 28.78 2.78
N SER A 55 -3.61 29.34 1.65
CA SER A 55 -3.46 28.57 0.41
C SER A 55 -2.41 27.45 0.56
N ALA A 56 -1.26 27.73 1.19
CA ALA A 56 -0.24 26.73 1.46
C ALA A 56 -0.74 25.60 2.37
N ALA A 57 -1.47 25.93 3.44
CA ALA A 57 -2.06 24.96 4.35
C ALA A 57 -3.09 24.08 3.61
N HIS A 58 -3.94 24.67 2.79
CA HIS A 58 -4.91 23.96 1.96
C HIS A 58 -4.20 22.99 0.99
N GLU A 59 -3.17 23.45 0.28
CA GLU A 59 -2.39 22.63 -0.65
C GLU A 59 -1.74 21.42 0.05
N LEU A 60 -1.21 21.61 1.27
CA LEU A 60 -0.67 20.53 2.08
C LEU A 60 -1.74 19.50 2.46
N VAL A 61 -2.94 19.96 2.87
CA VAL A 61 -4.04 19.05 3.24
C VAL A 61 -4.51 18.25 2.04
N VAL A 62 -4.76 18.90 0.90
CA VAL A 62 -5.19 18.22 -0.34
C VAL A 62 -4.12 17.23 -0.80
N GLY A 63 -2.86 17.63 -0.81
CA GLY A 63 -1.75 16.75 -1.16
C GLY A 63 -1.62 15.55 -0.21
N ALA A 64 -1.70 15.79 1.10
CA ALA A 64 -1.67 14.72 2.09
C ALA A 64 -2.81 13.71 1.89
N THR A 65 -4.02 14.16 1.57
CA THR A 65 -5.16 13.26 1.29
C THR A 65 -4.91 12.39 0.06
N LEU A 66 -4.38 12.95 -1.02
CA LEU A 66 -3.99 12.19 -2.21
C LEU A 66 -2.91 11.16 -1.90
N GLY A 67 -1.91 11.54 -1.10
CA GLY A 67 -0.85 10.64 -0.65
C GLY A 67 -1.36 9.47 0.20
N VAL A 68 -2.31 9.74 1.10
CA VAL A 68 -2.99 8.71 1.90
C VAL A 68 -3.75 7.76 0.97
N LEU A 69 -4.56 8.26 0.04
CA LEU A 69 -5.32 7.44 -0.90
C LEU A 69 -4.41 6.53 -1.72
N ALA A 70 -3.32 7.07 -2.26
CA ALA A 70 -2.34 6.28 -3.02
C ALA A 70 -1.61 5.23 -2.16
N ALA A 71 -1.44 5.49 -0.86
CA ALA A 71 -0.80 4.55 0.06
C ALA A 71 -1.72 3.40 0.49
N MET A 72 -3.06 3.55 0.40
CA MET A 72 -4.03 2.57 0.89
C MET A 72 -3.81 1.15 0.40
N PRO A 73 -3.66 0.88 -0.91
CA PRO A 73 -3.42 -0.48 -1.41
C PRO A 73 -2.12 -1.09 -0.86
N LEU A 74 -1.07 -0.28 -0.73
CA LEU A 74 0.22 -0.71 -0.22
C LEU A 74 0.15 -1.05 1.27
N LEU A 75 -0.57 -0.21 2.05
CA LEU A 75 -0.84 -0.46 3.48
C LEU A 75 -1.71 -1.68 3.68
N ALA A 76 -2.76 -1.87 2.85
CA ALA A 76 -3.62 -3.04 2.88
C ALA A 76 -2.82 -4.34 2.64
N ALA A 77 -1.92 -4.35 1.66
CA ALA A 77 -1.04 -5.48 1.39
C ALA A 77 -0.10 -5.77 2.58
N GLY A 78 0.53 -4.74 3.15
CA GLY A 78 1.37 -4.89 4.33
C GLY A 78 0.60 -5.41 5.55
N ALA A 79 -0.63 -4.94 5.77
CA ALA A 79 -1.51 -5.42 6.83
C ALA A 79 -1.94 -6.88 6.60
N ALA A 80 -2.24 -7.26 5.35
CA ALA A 80 -2.53 -8.64 4.97
C ALA A 80 -1.37 -9.58 5.31
N GLY A 81 -0.15 -9.19 4.96
CA GLY A 81 1.05 -9.95 5.33
C GLY A 81 1.23 -10.10 6.84
N ARG A 82 0.95 -9.05 7.63
CA ARG A 82 0.96 -9.11 9.10
C ARG A 82 -0.09 -10.08 9.67
N LEU A 83 -1.29 -10.11 9.08
CA LEU A 83 -2.32 -11.08 9.47
C LEU A 83 -1.84 -12.51 9.26
N VAL A 84 -1.19 -12.79 8.14
CA VAL A 84 -0.59 -14.10 7.88
C VAL A 84 0.50 -14.41 8.90
N ASP A 85 1.42 -13.49 9.19
CA ASP A 85 2.47 -13.68 10.18
C ASP A 85 1.90 -14.00 11.56
N VAL A 86 0.88 -13.28 12.02
CA VAL A 86 0.23 -13.49 13.33
C VAL A 86 -0.45 -14.85 13.40
N THR A 87 -1.14 -15.28 12.35
CA THR A 87 -1.81 -16.59 12.32
C THR A 87 -0.84 -17.78 12.32
N LEU A 88 0.37 -17.58 11.81
CA LEU A 88 1.44 -18.57 11.83
C LEU A 88 2.28 -18.52 13.12
N SER A 89 1.81 -17.79 14.14
CA SER A 89 2.48 -17.61 15.43
C SER A 89 3.86 -16.97 15.34
N ALA A 90 4.14 -16.26 14.22
CA ALA A 90 5.39 -15.55 14.02
C ALA A 90 5.22 -14.09 14.46
N ARG A 91 5.83 -13.70 15.59
CA ARG A 91 5.81 -12.29 16.03
C ARG A 91 6.37 -11.31 15.00
N ARG A 92 7.31 -11.75 14.17
CA ARG A 92 7.94 -11.03 13.06
C ARG A 92 8.23 -12.02 11.94
N GLY A 93 7.22 -12.40 11.19
CA GLY A 93 7.38 -13.27 10.05
C GLY A 93 7.79 -12.51 8.79
N PRO A 94 8.16 -13.24 7.73
CA PRO A 94 8.61 -12.64 6.46
C PRO A 94 7.47 -12.10 5.60
N TYR A 95 6.20 -12.48 5.89
CA TYR A 95 5.06 -12.19 5.00
C TYR A 95 4.72 -10.71 4.94
N ALA A 96 4.79 -9.97 6.05
CA ALA A 96 4.56 -8.54 6.04
C ALA A 96 5.52 -7.81 5.10
N GLY A 97 6.81 -8.13 5.16
CA GLY A 97 7.82 -7.56 4.25
C GLY A 97 7.63 -8.00 2.79
N MET A 98 7.37 -9.29 2.57
CA MET A 98 7.14 -9.84 1.25
C MET A 98 5.93 -9.20 0.55
N PHE A 99 4.80 -9.07 1.24
CA PHE A 99 3.60 -8.42 0.70
C PHE A 99 3.83 -6.94 0.41
N ALA A 100 4.57 -6.24 1.29
CA ALA A 100 4.90 -4.83 1.07
C ALA A 100 5.81 -4.64 -0.16
N ILE A 101 6.84 -5.47 -0.34
CA ILE A 101 7.74 -5.43 -1.50
C ILE A 101 6.96 -5.76 -2.77
N LEU A 102 6.13 -6.82 -2.75
CA LEU A 102 5.32 -7.20 -3.89
C LEU A 102 4.33 -6.10 -4.27
N ALA A 103 3.67 -5.49 -3.29
CA ALA A 103 2.76 -4.36 -3.54
C ALA A 103 3.49 -3.16 -4.18
N GLY A 104 4.69 -2.84 -3.70
CA GLY A 104 5.53 -1.81 -4.31
C GLY A 104 5.92 -2.15 -5.74
N ALA A 105 6.34 -3.39 -6.00
CA ALA A 105 6.69 -3.85 -7.34
C ALA A 105 5.49 -3.81 -8.30
N VAL A 106 4.31 -4.26 -7.84
CA VAL A 106 3.07 -4.18 -8.62
C VAL A 106 2.69 -2.73 -8.89
N PHE A 107 2.74 -1.86 -7.86
CA PHE A 107 2.45 -0.43 -8.01
C PHE A 107 3.30 0.22 -9.11
N VAL A 108 4.60 -0.07 -9.13
CA VAL A 108 5.49 0.42 -10.20
C VAL A 108 5.17 -0.25 -11.54
N GLY A 109 4.94 -1.56 -11.54
CA GLY A 109 4.72 -2.35 -12.77
C GLY A 109 3.40 -2.02 -13.50
N ILE A 110 2.40 -1.46 -12.80
CA ILE A 110 1.15 -0.98 -13.42
C ILE A 110 1.14 0.53 -13.65
N ASP A 111 2.31 1.17 -13.61
CA ASP A 111 2.45 2.62 -13.74
C ASP A 111 1.67 3.42 -12.69
N GLY A 112 1.53 2.89 -11.47
CA GLY A 112 0.83 3.55 -10.36
C GLY A 112 1.43 4.91 -9.98
N HIS A 113 2.74 5.10 -10.19
CA HIS A 113 3.42 6.38 -10.03
C HIS A 113 2.94 7.42 -11.07
N VAL A 114 2.69 6.99 -12.32
CA VAL A 114 2.13 7.87 -13.38
C VAL A 114 0.70 8.24 -13.04
N ALA A 115 -0.12 7.26 -12.60
CA ALA A 115 -1.49 7.52 -12.15
C ALA A 115 -1.54 8.50 -10.97
N LEU A 116 -0.62 8.38 -10.00
CA LEU A 116 -0.52 9.34 -8.89
C LEU A 116 -0.19 10.75 -9.37
N ILE A 117 0.79 10.90 -10.26
CA ILE A 117 1.15 12.21 -10.82
C ILE A 117 -0.03 12.81 -11.59
N THR A 118 -0.71 12.01 -12.40
CA THR A 118 -1.90 12.42 -13.15
C THR A 118 -3.01 12.88 -12.18
N ALA A 119 -3.26 12.12 -11.10
CA ALA A 119 -4.23 12.49 -10.08
C ALA A 119 -3.87 13.82 -9.38
N ILE A 120 -2.58 14.05 -9.08
CA ILE A 120 -2.11 15.32 -8.53
C ILE A 120 -2.38 16.47 -9.50
N VAL A 121 -2.02 16.31 -10.78
CA VAL A 121 -2.22 17.34 -11.80
C VAL A 121 -3.71 17.62 -12.00
N GLU A 122 -4.53 16.58 -12.10
CA GLU A 122 -5.99 16.74 -12.27
C GLU A 122 -6.65 17.36 -11.04
N SER A 123 -6.10 17.12 -9.85
CA SER A 123 -6.60 17.74 -8.61
C SER A 123 -6.48 19.27 -8.61
N PHE A 124 -5.55 19.84 -9.35
CA PHE A 124 -5.49 21.30 -9.51
C PHE A 124 -6.67 21.86 -10.32
N ARG A 125 -7.28 21.05 -11.21
CA ARG A 125 -8.44 21.43 -11.99
C ARG A 125 -9.74 21.18 -11.24
N SER A 126 -9.85 20.04 -10.58
CA SER A 126 -11.06 19.61 -9.87
C SER A 126 -11.22 20.24 -8.49
N THR A 127 -10.12 20.55 -7.82
CA THR A 127 -10.10 21.13 -6.48
C THR A 127 -9.26 22.41 -6.50
N PRO A 128 -9.80 23.53 -7.01
CA PRO A 128 -9.10 24.80 -6.99
C PRO A 128 -8.83 25.24 -5.54
N ALA A 129 -7.86 26.14 -5.38
CA ALA A 129 -7.50 26.68 -4.07
C ALA A 129 -8.77 27.14 -3.31
N MET A 130 -8.95 26.66 -2.07
CA MET A 130 -10.11 26.91 -1.20
C MET A 130 -11.34 25.98 -1.33
N ALA A 131 -11.33 24.96 -2.17
CA ALA A 131 -12.41 23.98 -2.18
C ALA A 131 -12.33 23.02 -0.97
N THR A 132 -13.49 22.64 -0.43
CA THR A 132 -13.56 21.71 0.71
C THR A 132 -13.01 20.32 0.34
N VAL A 133 -12.20 19.76 1.24
CA VAL A 133 -11.69 18.38 1.12
C VAL A 133 -12.87 17.40 1.11
N GLN A 134 -12.97 16.57 0.10
CA GLN A 134 -14.11 15.66 -0.09
C GLN A 134 -14.13 14.51 0.93
N PRO A 135 -15.32 13.99 1.30
CA PRO A 135 -15.49 12.92 2.30
C PRO A 135 -14.96 11.54 1.87
N HIS A 136 -14.49 11.38 0.62
CA HIS A 136 -13.97 10.12 0.09
C HIS A 136 -12.77 9.56 0.86
N VAL A 137 -11.98 10.41 1.53
CA VAL A 137 -10.82 9.97 2.33
C VAL A 137 -11.24 9.10 3.50
N LEU A 138 -12.30 9.48 4.22
CA LEU A 138 -12.81 8.68 5.34
C LEU A 138 -13.37 7.34 4.88
N ALA A 139 -14.07 7.32 3.74
CA ALA A 139 -14.57 6.09 3.14
C ALA A 139 -13.41 5.16 2.74
N SER A 140 -12.34 5.71 2.15
CA SER A 140 -11.14 4.94 1.75
C SER A 140 -10.40 4.37 2.97
N LEU A 141 -10.29 5.14 4.06
CA LEU A 141 -9.75 4.64 5.33
C LEU A 141 -10.59 3.48 5.88
N GLY A 142 -11.91 3.57 5.81
CA GLY A 142 -12.82 2.50 6.20
C GLY A 142 -12.65 1.23 5.37
N ALA A 143 -12.29 1.36 4.10
CA ALA A 143 -12.06 0.23 3.20
C ALA A 143 -10.71 -0.48 3.42
N LEU A 144 -9.76 0.11 4.17
CA LEU A 144 -8.42 -0.46 4.36
C LEU A 144 -8.48 -1.83 5.04
N VAL A 145 -9.24 -1.97 6.13
CA VAL A 145 -9.33 -3.23 6.88
C VAL A 145 -9.99 -4.34 6.05
N PRO A 146 -11.17 -4.13 5.43
CA PRO A 146 -11.77 -5.13 4.54
C PRO A 146 -10.83 -5.52 3.39
N SER A 147 -10.14 -4.57 2.77
CA SER A 147 -9.18 -4.84 1.69
C SER A 147 -8.00 -5.69 2.16
N ALA A 148 -7.45 -5.38 3.34
CA ALA A 148 -6.36 -6.17 3.93
C ALA A 148 -6.80 -7.60 4.22
N VAL A 149 -8.01 -7.78 4.77
CA VAL A 149 -8.58 -9.11 5.04
C VAL A 149 -8.80 -9.86 3.74
N ALA A 150 -9.40 -9.23 2.73
CA ALA A 150 -9.64 -9.84 1.42
C ALA A 150 -8.34 -10.33 0.76
N LEU A 151 -7.26 -9.55 0.83
CA LEU A 151 -5.94 -9.94 0.35
C LEU A 151 -5.34 -11.10 1.16
N ALA A 152 -5.61 -11.17 2.47
CA ALA A 152 -5.07 -12.21 3.34
C ALA A 152 -5.83 -13.55 3.24
N ILE A 153 -7.12 -13.55 2.91
CA ILE A 153 -7.99 -14.75 2.90
C ILE A 153 -7.36 -15.94 2.16
N PRO A 154 -6.89 -15.85 0.91
CA PRO A 154 -6.32 -17.00 0.21
C PRO A 154 -5.16 -17.65 0.98
N TRP A 155 -4.34 -16.83 1.62
CA TRP A 155 -3.19 -17.28 2.41
C TRP A 155 -3.61 -17.92 3.73
N LEU A 156 -4.59 -17.31 4.41
CA LEU A 156 -5.12 -17.82 5.67
C LEU A 156 -5.81 -19.16 5.48
N VAL A 157 -6.64 -19.29 4.45
CA VAL A 157 -7.31 -20.57 4.11
C VAL A 157 -6.28 -21.64 3.78
N THR A 158 -5.28 -21.31 2.97
CA THR A 158 -4.25 -22.26 2.57
C THR A 158 -3.37 -22.66 3.75
N ALA A 159 -3.00 -21.71 4.61
CA ALA A 159 -2.26 -22.00 5.84
C ALA A 159 -3.05 -22.94 6.76
N ALA A 160 -4.36 -22.71 6.93
CA ALA A 160 -5.24 -23.56 7.72
C ALA A 160 -5.32 -24.98 7.16
N VAL A 161 -5.48 -25.13 5.85
CA VAL A 161 -5.51 -26.46 5.17
C VAL A 161 -4.19 -27.21 5.38
N VAL A 162 -3.05 -26.53 5.21
CA VAL A 162 -1.72 -27.13 5.43
C VAL A 162 -1.55 -27.56 6.88
N GLN A 163 -1.93 -26.72 7.85
CA GLN A 163 -1.83 -27.06 9.28
C GLN A 163 -2.70 -28.27 9.63
N LEU A 164 -3.93 -28.34 9.08
CA LEU A 164 -4.81 -29.48 9.27
C LEU A 164 -4.22 -30.76 8.63
N ALA A 165 -3.71 -30.68 7.42
CA ALA A 165 -3.09 -31.81 6.74
C ALA A 165 -1.87 -32.34 7.50
N ILE A 166 -0.99 -31.45 7.98
CA ILE A 166 0.17 -31.81 8.77
C ILE A 166 -0.27 -32.40 10.12
N GLY A 167 -1.25 -31.79 10.80
CA GLY A 167 -1.78 -32.29 12.07
C GLY A 167 -2.40 -33.71 11.94
N ALA A 168 -3.09 -33.97 10.85
CA ALA A 168 -3.60 -35.29 10.51
C ALA A 168 -2.46 -36.29 10.22
N GLY A 169 -1.48 -35.88 9.41
CA GLY A 169 -0.30 -36.68 9.10
C GLY A 169 0.51 -37.08 10.34
N VAL A 170 0.73 -36.15 11.26
CA VAL A 170 1.41 -36.42 12.54
C VAL A 170 0.67 -37.45 13.38
N ARG A 171 -0.67 -37.34 13.46
CA ARG A 171 -1.48 -38.32 14.21
C ARG A 171 -1.40 -39.72 13.62
N VAL A 172 -1.39 -39.83 12.30
CA VAL A 172 -1.26 -41.11 11.60
C VAL A 172 0.16 -41.68 11.79
N ALA A 173 1.19 -40.86 11.59
CA ALA A 173 2.59 -41.24 11.77
C ALA A 173 2.88 -41.66 13.22
N GLY A 174 2.37 -40.94 14.21
CA GLY A 174 2.51 -41.28 15.63
C GLY A 174 1.87 -42.61 15.98
N ARG A 175 0.72 -42.95 15.38
CA ARG A 175 0.10 -44.27 15.53
C ARG A 175 0.92 -45.41 14.87
N ALA A 176 1.67 -45.10 13.82
CA ALA A 176 2.55 -46.03 13.11
C ALA A 176 3.96 -46.09 13.74
N GLY A 177 4.23 -45.40 14.85
CA GLY A 177 5.56 -45.38 15.50
C GLY A 177 6.62 -44.59 14.72
N ALA A 178 6.24 -43.86 13.68
CA ALA A 178 7.16 -43.10 12.86
C ALA A 178 7.37 -41.67 13.43
N HIS A 179 8.61 -41.29 13.67
CA HIS A 179 8.98 -39.94 14.08
C HIS A 179 9.31 -39.11 12.84
N ALA A 180 8.32 -38.39 12.29
CA ALA A 180 8.54 -37.54 11.14
C ALA A 180 9.04 -36.14 11.57
N PRO A 181 10.00 -35.51 10.86
CA PRO A 181 10.46 -34.15 11.12
C PRO A 181 9.42 -33.12 10.65
N VAL A 182 8.31 -32.98 11.40
CA VAL A 182 7.15 -32.17 11.04
C VAL A 182 7.47 -30.67 11.09
N ALA A 183 8.42 -30.27 11.95
CA ALA A 183 8.79 -28.88 12.14
C ALA A 183 9.32 -28.20 10.85
N ALA A 184 9.94 -28.96 9.94
CA ALA A 184 10.46 -28.45 8.68
C ALA A 184 9.41 -28.48 7.55
N ALA A 185 8.37 -29.29 7.66
CA ALA A 185 7.38 -29.47 6.59
C ALA A 185 6.43 -28.24 6.46
N VAL A 186 6.09 -27.58 7.59
CA VAL A 186 5.22 -26.40 7.59
C VAL A 186 5.83 -25.23 6.80
N PRO A 187 7.06 -24.76 7.11
CA PRO A 187 7.65 -23.66 6.37
C PRO A 187 7.88 -24.00 4.90
N ALA A 188 8.28 -25.22 4.58
CA ALA A 188 8.49 -25.65 3.19
C ALA A 188 7.17 -25.61 2.39
N ALA A 189 6.08 -26.16 2.93
CA ALA A 189 4.77 -26.12 2.30
C ALA A 189 4.29 -24.68 2.11
N LEU A 190 4.48 -23.81 3.11
CA LEU A 190 4.11 -22.38 3.02
C LEU A 190 4.91 -21.64 1.94
N VAL A 191 6.20 -21.93 1.79
CA VAL A 191 7.02 -21.34 0.71
C VAL A 191 6.51 -21.77 -0.67
N MET A 192 6.20 -23.06 -0.86
CA MET A 192 5.64 -23.54 -2.14
C MET A 192 4.29 -22.89 -2.46
N ILE A 193 3.41 -22.78 -1.46
CA ILE A 193 2.11 -22.14 -1.61
C ILE A 193 2.29 -20.65 -1.91
N THR A 194 3.21 -19.98 -1.24
CA THR A 194 3.57 -18.60 -1.51
C THR A 194 3.95 -18.41 -2.97
N ALA A 195 4.80 -19.27 -3.51
CA ALA A 195 5.22 -19.20 -4.91
C ALA A 195 4.05 -19.34 -5.89
N THR A 196 3.06 -20.19 -5.58
CA THR A 196 1.88 -20.38 -6.46
C THR A 196 0.85 -19.25 -6.34
N LEU A 197 0.74 -18.61 -5.18
CA LEU A 197 -0.23 -17.53 -4.94
C LEU A 197 0.28 -16.12 -5.26
N VAL A 198 1.58 -15.96 -5.54
CA VAL A 198 2.19 -14.66 -5.85
C VAL A 198 1.47 -13.97 -7.02
N SER A 199 1.17 -14.70 -8.10
CA SER A 199 0.47 -14.16 -9.27
C SER A 199 -0.95 -13.68 -8.92
N THR A 200 -1.68 -14.45 -8.13
CA THR A 200 -3.04 -14.09 -7.67
C THR A 200 -3.01 -12.85 -6.79
N LEU A 201 -2.03 -12.76 -5.90
CA LEU A 201 -1.83 -11.60 -5.04
C LEU A 201 -1.48 -10.35 -5.86
N ALA A 202 -0.60 -10.49 -6.84
CA ALA A 202 -0.23 -9.38 -7.72
C ALA A 202 -1.44 -8.81 -8.48
N VAL A 203 -2.30 -9.69 -9.03
CA VAL A 203 -3.54 -9.28 -9.70
C VAL A 203 -4.50 -8.57 -8.72
N ALA A 204 -4.67 -9.10 -7.52
CA ALA A 204 -5.55 -8.50 -6.50
C ALA A 204 -5.05 -7.13 -6.04
N ILE A 205 -3.73 -6.97 -5.84
CA ILE A 205 -3.12 -5.67 -5.50
C ILE A 205 -3.29 -4.70 -6.66
N ALA A 206 -3.07 -5.13 -7.91
CA ALA A 206 -3.25 -4.29 -9.09
C ALA A 206 -4.69 -3.77 -9.21
N ALA A 207 -5.68 -4.62 -8.93
CA ALA A 207 -7.09 -4.22 -8.92
C ALA A 207 -7.37 -3.17 -7.83
N LEU A 208 -6.83 -3.35 -6.62
CA LEU A 208 -6.96 -2.38 -5.53
C LEU A 208 -6.33 -1.03 -5.86
N VAL A 209 -5.12 -1.03 -6.43
CA VAL A 209 -4.43 0.21 -6.81
C VAL A 209 -5.25 0.98 -7.86
N ARG A 210 -5.75 0.29 -8.88
CA ARG A 210 -6.60 0.94 -9.91
C ARG A 210 -7.88 1.50 -9.31
N GLY A 211 -8.55 0.75 -8.43
CA GLY A 211 -9.78 1.21 -7.79
C GLY A 211 -9.60 2.35 -6.79
N SER A 212 -8.40 2.59 -6.27
CA SER A 212 -8.10 3.69 -5.34
C SER A 212 -7.65 4.99 -6.03
N LEU A 213 -7.20 4.91 -7.28
CA LEU A 213 -6.66 6.06 -8.04
C LEU A 213 -7.64 6.58 -9.12
N LEU A 214 -8.65 5.80 -9.48
CA LEU A 214 -9.71 6.16 -10.41
C LEU A 214 -11.00 6.48 -9.68
#